data_cc04109727a930981b584a22da9e5444
#
_entry.id   cc04109727a930981b584a22da9e5444
#
_cell.length_a   1.000
_cell.length_b   1.000
_cell.length_c   1.000
_cell.angle_alpha   90.00
_cell.angle_beta   90.00
_cell.angle_gamma   90.00
#
_symmetry.space_group_name_H-M   'P 1'
#
loop_
_entity.id
_entity.type
_entity.pdbx_description
1 polymer ?
#
loop_
_entity_poly.entity_id
_entity_poly.type
_entity_poly.pdbx_seq_one_letter_code
_entity_poly.pdbx_strand_id
1 'polypeptide(L)'
;MFKLRPFKNSDAACMPSWIIDEREFYFWSAGKFTYPLTADQIIAYAEVMADEQTAWPMTVLAENGSPAGHILLRRADYLQRSIHLGFVLLAPQYRGNGCGQALFRLIKKYVQEILGMQRLTLGVFTNNLQAVNCYKRGGFKAVDGVKVIFPLYNVEFLGEQWEIIEMEWLAGER
;
A
#
# COMPACT_ATOMS: atom_id res chain seq x y z
N MET A 1 13.46 0.68 14.21
CA MET A 1 12.46 1.72 13.82
C MET A 1 12.48 1.85 12.30
N PHE A 2 11.30 1.87 11.61
CA PHE A 2 11.24 2.08 10.17
C PHE A 2 11.52 3.54 9.78
N LYS A 3 12.03 3.73 8.56
CA LYS A 3 12.19 5.03 7.89
C LYS A 3 11.56 4.95 6.49
N LEU A 4 11.22 6.11 5.89
CA LEU A 4 10.76 6.22 4.51
C LEU A 4 11.77 7.00 3.68
N ARG A 5 11.98 6.58 2.45
CA ARG A 5 12.65 7.34 1.41
C ARG A 5 11.99 7.11 0.04
N PRO A 6 12.24 7.98 -0.94
CA PRO A 6 11.83 7.69 -2.31
C PRO A 6 12.36 6.34 -2.80
N PHE A 7 11.55 5.65 -3.60
CA PHE A 7 11.91 4.38 -4.22
C PHE A 7 13.11 4.56 -5.16
N LYS A 8 13.94 3.54 -5.26
CA LYS A 8 15.04 3.45 -6.23
C LYS A 8 14.87 2.16 -7.04
N ASN A 9 15.23 2.18 -8.32
CA ASN A 9 15.13 0.99 -9.18
C ASN A 9 15.87 -0.23 -8.60
N SER A 10 16.98 0.00 -7.88
CA SER A 10 17.70 -1.08 -7.17
C SER A 10 16.87 -1.80 -6.10
N ASP A 11 15.80 -1.17 -5.58
CA ASP A 11 14.95 -1.79 -4.57
C ASP A 11 14.02 -2.84 -5.19
N ALA A 12 13.75 -2.75 -6.48
CA ALA A 12 12.89 -3.69 -7.20
C ALA A 12 13.39 -5.13 -7.10
N ALA A 13 14.69 -5.33 -7.03
CA ALA A 13 15.30 -6.66 -7.03
C ALA A 13 14.87 -7.55 -5.84
N CYS A 14 14.57 -6.97 -4.68
CA CYS A 14 14.16 -7.74 -3.51
C CYS A 14 12.65 -7.96 -3.39
N MET A 15 11.82 -7.13 -4.04
CA MET A 15 10.36 -7.17 -3.87
C MET A 15 9.68 -8.47 -4.33
N PRO A 16 10.09 -9.13 -5.43
CA PRO A 16 9.48 -10.40 -5.82
C PRO A 16 9.58 -11.47 -4.74
N SER A 17 10.68 -11.52 -3.99
CA SER A 17 10.87 -12.48 -2.89
C SER A 17 9.99 -12.20 -1.65
N TRP A 18 9.31 -11.04 -1.60
CA TRP A 18 8.40 -10.69 -0.51
C TRP A 18 6.98 -11.21 -0.71
N ILE A 19 6.65 -11.66 -1.92
CA ILE A 19 5.38 -12.30 -2.24
C ILE A 19 5.51 -13.81 -1.99
N ILE A 20 4.66 -14.35 -1.12
CA ILE A 20 4.75 -15.75 -0.67
C ILE A 20 4.03 -16.67 -1.66
N ASP A 21 2.87 -16.25 -2.16
CA ASP A 21 2.05 -17.03 -3.07
C ASP A 21 1.23 -16.14 -4.03
N GLU A 22 0.54 -16.79 -4.97
CA GLU A 22 -0.26 -16.11 -5.98
C GLU A 22 -1.46 -15.35 -5.38
N ARG A 23 -2.08 -15.87 -4.32
CA ARG A 23 -3.20 -15.20 -3.64
C ARG A 23 -2.74 -13.89 -2.99
N GLU A 24 -1.60 -13.91 -2.30
CA GLU A 24 -0.99 -12.70 -1.75
C GLU A 24 -0.61 -11.70 -2.84
N PHE A 25 -0.10 -12.20 -3.97
CA PHE A 25 0.21 -11.36 -5.12
C PHE A 25 -1.02 -10.57 -5.57
N TYR A 26 -2.18 -11.24 -5.75
CA TYR A 26 -3.40 -10.55 -6.17
C TYR A 26 -3.95 -9.61 -5.10
N PHE A 27 -3.85 -9.96 -3.81
CA PHE A 27 -4.20 -9.05 -2.72
C PHE A 27 -3.39 -7.75 -2.76
N TRP A 28 -2.12 -7.85 -3.08
CA TRP A 28 -1.23 -6.70 -3.14
C TRP A 28 -1.38 -5.92 -4.45
N SER A 29 -1.38 -6.62 -5.58
CA SER A 29 -1.31 -6.01 -6.91
C SER A 29 -2.66 -5.50 -7.41
N ALA A 30 -3.77 -6.06 -6.91
CA ALA A 30 -5.12 -5.83 -7.44
C ALA A 30 -5.18 -5.94 -8.98
N GLY A 31 -4.43 -6.90 -9.56
CA GLY A 31 -4.37 -7.14 -11.00
C GLY A 31 -3.58 -6.10 -11.81
N LYS A 32 -2.82 -5.22 -11.16
CA LYS A 32 -2.00 -4.21 -11.84
C LYS A 32 -0.66 -4.74 -12.36
N PHE A 33 -0.28 -5.94 -11.93
CA PHE A 33 0.92 -6.65 -12.35
C PHE A 33 0.53 -8.05 -12.84
N THR A 34 1.45 -8.73 -13.52
CA THR A 34 1.31 -10.11 -13.95
C THR A 34 2.05 -11.05 -13.01
N TYR A 35 1.41 -12.16 -12.60
CA TYR A 35 2.08 -13.18 -11.81
C TYR A 35 2.93 -14.11 -12.70
N PRO A 36 4.14 -14.49 -12.27
CA PRO A 36 4.82 -14.05 -11.06
C PRO A 36 5.36 -12.62 -11.18
N LEU A 37 5.48 -11.91 -10.03
CA LEU A 37 6.06 -10.58 -9.96
C LEU A 37 7.53 -10.61 -10.36
N THR A 38 7.97 -9.62 -11.17
CA THR A 38 9.37 -9.46 -11.55
C THR A 38 9.88 -8.05 -11.20
N ALA A 39 11.19 -7.91 -11.07
CA ALA A 39 11.82 -6.60 -10.84
C ALA A 39 11.51 -5.62 -11.98
N ASP A 40 11.50 -6.10 -13.23
CA ASP A 40 11.22 -5.25 -14.41
C ASP A 40 9.82 -4.68 -14.40
N GLN A 41 8.83 -5.46 -13.96
CA GLN A 41 7.45 -4.96 -13.79
C GLN A 41 7.40 -3.83 -12.76
N ILE A 42 8.15 -3.95 -11.65
CA ILE A 42 8.19 -2.95 -10.59
C ILE A 42 8.89 -1.69 -11.07
N ILE A 43 9.99 -1.82 -11.83
CA ILE A 43 10.71 -0.67 -12.41
C ILE A 43 9.81 0.07 -13.39
N ALA A 44 9.18 -0.64 -14.32
CA ALA A 44 8.26 -0.02 -15.30
C ALA A 44 7.10 0.71 -14.60
N TYR A 45 6.53 0.11 -13.56
CA TYR A 45 5.50 0.76 -12.74
C TYR A 45 6.03 2.03 -12.05
N ALA A 46 7.24 1.98 -11.47
CA ALA A 46 7.82 3.12 -10.77
C ALA A 46 8.14 4.28 -11.73
N GLU A 47 8.54 3.98 -12.97
CA GLU A 47 8.75 4.98 -14.03
C GLU A 47 7.43 5.69 -14.39
N VAL A 48 6.34 4.93 -14.57
CA VAL A 48 5.00 5.52 -14.80
C VAL A 48 4.58 6.41 -13.63
N MET A 49 4.81 5.97 -12.39
CA MET A 49 4.46 6.77 -11.21
C MET A 49 5.34 8.00 -11.04
N ALA A 50 6.58 7.98 -11.51
CA ALA A 50 7.49 9.14 -11.44
C ALA A 50 7.01 10.30 -12.33
N ASP A 51 6.29 10.02 -13.40
CA ASP A 51 5.70 11.03 -14.28
C ASP A 51 4.40 11.64 -13.69
N GLU A 52 3.80 10.99 -12.70
CA GLU A 52 2.61 11.49 -12.01
C GLU A 52 3.00 12.49 -10.91
N GLN A 53 2.61 13.76 -11.06
CA GLN A 53 2.91 14.83 -10.08
C GLN A 53 2.28 14.61 -8.69
N THR A 54 1.35 13.67 -8.58
CA THR A 54 0.59 13.38 -7.35
C THR A 54 0.84 11.98 -6.80
N ALA A 55 1.92 11.32 -7.25
CA ALA A 55 2.28 9.96 -6.85
C ALA A 55 3.76 9.83 -6.47
N TRP A 56 4.01 9.13 -5.38
CA TRP A 56 5.35 8.87 -4.86
C TRP A 56 5.49 7.42 -4.42
N PRO A 57 6.16 6.57 -5.22
CA PRO A 57 6.63 5.27 -4.77
C PRO A 57 7.69 5.46 -3.67
N MET A 58 7.53 4.77 -2.56
CA MET A 58 8.42 4.90 -1.39
C MET A 58 8.92 3.54 -0.94
N THR A 59 10.17 3.50 -0.51
CA THR A 59 10.76 2.33 0.15
C THR A 59 10.73 2.53 1.66
N VAL A 60 10.22 1.50 2.35
CA VAL A 60 10.32 1.38 3.80
C VAL A 60 11.69 0.77 4.12
N LEU A 61 12.47 1.43 4.95
CA LEU A 61 13.77 0.95 5.40
C LEU A 61 13.67 0.39 6.82
N ALA A 62 14.37 -0.71 7.06
CA ALA A 62 14.65 -1.19 8.41
C ALA A 62 15.68 -0.30 9.12
N GLU A 63 15.94 -0.56 10.39
CA GLU A 63 16.86 0.22 11.21
C GLU A 63 18.31 0.21 10.68
N ASN A 64 18.73 -0.91 10.11
CA ASN A 64 20.03 -1.08 9.47
C ASN A 64 20.13 -0.45 8.07
N GLY A 65 19.07 0.20 7.58
CA GLY A 65 19.01 0.85 6.26
C GLY A 65 18.67 -0.07 5.09
N SER A 66 18.45 -1.37 5.31
CA SER A 66 18.02 -2.29 4.25
C SER A 66 16.56 -2.08 3.88
N PRO A 67 16.15 -2.35 2.61
CA PRO A 67 14.75 -2.36 2.22
C PRO A 67 13.95 -3.38 3.03
N ALA A 68 12.87 -2.92 3.64
CA ALA A 68 11.97 -3.70 4.50
C ALA A 68 10.53 -3.72 4.00
N GLY A 69 10.20 -2.86 3.04
CA GLY A 69 8.88 -2.78 2.46
C GLY A 69 8.75 -1.72 1.37
N HIS A 70 7.58 -1.68 0.78
CA HIS A 70 7.19 -0.72 -0.26
C HIS A 70 5.81 -0.15 0.03
N ILE A 71 5.60 1.11 -0.31
CA ILE A 71 4.29 1.75 -0.35
C ILE A 71 4.22 2.70 -1.54
N LEU A 72 3.00 2.96 -2.02
CA LEU A 72 2.71 4.04 -2.96
C LEU A 72 1.82 5.07 -2.27
N LEU A 73 2.27 6.32 -2.21
CA LEU A 73 1.43 7.47 -1.93
C LEU A 73 1.00 8.06 -3.27
N ARG A 74 -0.30 8.24 -3.51
CA ARG A 74 -0.81 8.71 -4.80
C ARG A 74 -2.09 9.52 -4.65
N ARG A 75 -2.51 10.18 -5.76
CA ARG A 75 -3.72 11.00 -5.81
C ARG A 75 -3.72 12.05 -4.71
N ALA A 76 -2.58 12.71 -4.52
CA ALA A 76 -2.49 13.81 -3.57
C ALA A 76 -3.38 14.97 -4.03
N ASP A 77 -4.34 15.33 -3.19
CA ASP A 77 -5.23 16.47 -3.36
C ASP A 77 -4.98 17.46 -2.23
N TYR A 78 -4.27 18.52 -2.54
CA TYR A 78 -3.91 19.56 -1.56
C TYR A 78 -5.09 20.45 -1.17
N LEU A 79 -6.13 20.56 -2.02
CA LEU A 79 -7.33 21.31 -1.69
C LEU A 79 -8.17 20.56 -0.67
N GLN A 80 -8.35 19.25 -0.89
CA GLN A 80 -9.06 18.36 0.03
C GLN A 80 -8.16 17.84 1.17
N ARG A 81 -6.86 18.15 1.12
CA ARG A 81 -5.83 17.65 2.04
C ARG A 81 -5.89 16.13 2.21
N SER A 82 -6.06 15.43 1.11
CA SER A 82 -6.22 13.97 1.07
C SER A 82 -5.17 13.30 0.19
N ILE A 83 -4.82 12.06 0.55
CA ILE A 83 -3.90 11.22 -0.22
C ILE A 83 -4.29 9.76 -0.10
N HIS A 84 -3.99 8.96 -1.13
CA HIS A 84 -4.30 7.53 -1.17
C HIS A 84 -3.04 6.70 -0.96
N LEU A 85 -3.12 5.73 -0.06
CA LEU A 85 -2.08 4.72 0.21
C LEU A 85 -2.38 3.45 -0.59
N GLY A 86 -1.46 3.05 -1.44
CA GLY A 86 -1.55 1.82 -2.23
C GLY A 86 -0.30 0.96 -2.12
N PHE A 87 -0.38 -0.25 -2.65
CA PHE A 87 0.73 -1.20 -2.79
C PHE A 87 1.56 -1.40 -1.52
N VAL A 88 0.89 -1.47 -0.37
CA VAL A 88 1.56 -1.70 0.93
C VAL A 88 2.08 -3.12 0.98
N LEU A 89 3.39 -3.26 1.04
CA LEU A 89 4.09 -4.55 1.12
C LEU A 89 5.21 -4.46 2.15
N LEU A 90 5.23 -5.37 3.11
CA LEU A 90 6.38 -5.58 4.00
C LEU A 90 7.06 -6.89 3.65
N ALA A 91 8.37 -6.90 3.71
CA ALA A 91 9.15 -8.13 3.60
C ALA A 91 8.74 -9.12 4.71
N PRO A 92 8.69 -10.44 4.42
CA PRO A 92 8.13 -11.44 5.33
C PRO A 92 8.69 -11.39 6.76
N GLN A 93 9.98 -11.15 6.92
CA GLN A 93 10.63 -11.03 8.23
C GLN A 93 10.18 -9.82 9.07
N TYR A 94 9.50 -8.85 8.44
CA TYR A 94 8.94 -7.67 9.09
C TYR A 94 7.41 -7.73 9.20
N ARG A 95 6.81 -8.91 9.10
CA ARG A 95 5.38 -9.11 9.28
C ARG A 95 5.08 -9.63 10.69
N GLY A 96 3.90 -9.33 11.20
CA GLY A 96 3.57 -9.64 12.59
C GLY A 96 4.23 -8.71 13.59
N ASN A 97 4.21 -9.08 14.86
CA ASN A 97 4.89 -8.42 16.00
C ASN A 97 4.72 -6.90 16.06
N GLY A 98 3.59 -6.36 15.58
CA GLY A 98 3.32 -4.93 15.59
C GLY A 98 4.01 -4.11 14.50
N CYS A 99 4.78 -4.72 13.60
CA CYS A 99 5.49 -4.00 12.53
C CYS A 99 4.54 -3.24 11.59
N GLY A 100 3.38 -3.79 11.24
CA GLY A 100 2.36 -3.08 10.47
C GLY A 100 1.87 -1.81 11.18
N GLN A 101 1.68 -1.86 12.50
CA GLN A 101 1.29 -0.70 13.28
C GLN A 101 2.40 0.35 13.34
N ALA A 102 3.67 -0.08 13.45
CA ALA A 102 4.81 0.82 13.40
C ALA A 102 4.90 1.52 12.03
N LEU A 103 4.66 0.78 10.94
CA LEU A 103 4.59 1.34 9.59
C LEU A 103 3.48 2.38 9.46
N PHE A 104 2.25 2.09 9.91
CA PHE A 104 1.15 3.04 9.79
C PHE A 104 1.35 4.29 10.63
N ARG A 105 1.94 4.19 11.81
CA ARG A 105 2.33 5.38 12.58
C ARG A 105 3.33 6.25 11.81
N LEU A 106 4.31 5.63 11.15
CA LEU A 106 5.29 6.35 10.34
C LEU A 106 4.63 7.02 9.12
N ILE A 107 3.78 6.30 8.38
CA ILE A 107 3.09 6.83 7.20
C ILE A 107 2.21 8.01 7.59
N LYS A 108 1.38 7.86 8.62
CA LYS A 108 0.49 8.93 9.11
C LYS A 108 1.27 10.17 9.52
N LYS A 109 2.35 10.01 10.26
CA LYS A 109 3.23 11.11 10.63
C LYS A 109 3.80 11.79 9.39
N TYR A 110 4.28 11.02 8.42
CA TYR A 110 4.84 11.55 7.17
C TYR A 110 3.80 12.32 6.37
N VAL A 111 2.63 11.76 6.13
CA VAL A 111 1.59 12.42 5.33
C VAL A 111 1.02 13.66 6.02
N GLN A 112 0.93 13.66 7.35
CA GLN A 112 0.43 14.79 8.12
C GLN A 112 1.47 15.91 8.27
N GLU A 113 2.69 15.58 8.71
CA GLU A 113 3.70 16.57 9.07
C GLU A 113 4.52 17.06 7.87
N ILE A 114 4.76 16.19 6.89
CA ILE A 114 5.59 16.54 5.72
C ILE A 114 4.73 16.95 4.52
N LEU A 115 3.64 16.20 4.23
CA LEU A 115 2.78 16.49 3.08
C LEU A 115 1.59 17.39 3.41
N GLY A 116 1.32 17.67 4.69
CA GLY A 116 0.22 18.52 5.13
C GLY A 116 -1.18 17.92 4.95
N MET A 117 -1.27 16.60 4.72
CA MET A 117 -2.53 15.91 4.50
C MET A 117 -3.28 15.66 5.82
N GLN A 118 -4.61 15.65 5.76
CA GLN A 118 -5.48 15.39 6.90
C GLN A 118 -6.26 14.09 6.74
N ARG A 119 -6.33 13.56 5.52
CA ARG A 119 -7.06 12.34 5.19
C ARG A 119 -6.14 11.38 4.43
N LEU A 120 -6.04 10.15 4.91
CA LEU A 120 -5.33 9.05 4.25
C LEU A 120 -6.31 7.95 3.93
N THR A 121 -6.51 7.64 2.64
CA THR A 121 -7.41 6.57 2.19
C THR A 121 -6.62 5.36 1.71
N LEU A 122 -7.26 4.21 1.66
CA LEU A 122 -6.75 2.98 1.05
C LEU A 122 -7.90 2.07 0.61
N GLY A 123 -7.63 1.21 -0.38
CA GLY A 123 -8.52 0.11 -0.74
C GLY A 123 -7.98 -1.22 -0.22
N VAL A 124 -8.86 -2.09 0.26
CA VAL A 124 -8.49 -3.43 0.71
C VAL A 124 -9.56 -4.44 0.33
N PHE A 125 -9.16 -5.62 -0.13
CA PHE A 125 -10.08 -6.71 -0.42
C PHE A 125 -10.73 -7.23 0.86
N THR A 126 -12.06 -7.42 0.84
CA THR A 126 -12.83 -7.85 2.02
C THR A 126 -12.44 -9.24 2.52
N ASN A 127 -11.97 -10.10 1.62
CA ASN A 127 -11.48 -11.44 1.92
C ASN A 127 -10.01 -11.48 2.38
N ASN A 128 -9.29 -10.34 2.37
CA ASN A 128 -7.99 -10.20 3.01
C ASN A 128 -8.14 -9.79 4.47
N LEU A 129 -8.66 -10.70 5.29
CA LEU A 129 -8.97 -10.44 6.71
C LEU A 129 -7.76 -9.98 7.52
N GLN A 130 -6.57 -10.47 7.16
CA GLN A 130 -5.34 -10.07 7.83
C GLN A 130 -5.04 -8.58 7.62
N ALA A 131 -5.13 -8.11 6.38
CA ALA A 131 -4.91 -6.71 6.05
C ALA A 131 -6.03 -5.82 6.64
N VAL A 132 -7.31 -6.20 6.49
CA VAL A 132 -8.46 -5.48 7.06
C VAL A 132 -8.27 -5.26 8.55
N ASN A 133 -7.94 -6.32 9.31
CA ASN A 133 -7.71 -6.24 10.76
C ASN A 133 -6.47 -5.40 11.10
N CYS A 134 -5.43 -5.46 10.26
CA CYS A 134 -4.23 -4.66 10.43
C CYS A 134 -4.54 -3.17 10.26
N TYR A 135 -5.29 -2.78 9.24
CA TYR A 135 -5.73 -1.40 9.00
C TYR A 135 -6.65 -0.89 10.12
N LYS A 136 -7.64 -1.69 10.53
CA LYS A 136 -8.52 -1.32 11.68
C LYS A 136 -7.70 -1.03 12.94
N ARG A 137 -6.76 -1.91 13.31
CA ARG A 137 -5.85 -1.66 14.45
C ARG A 137 -4.96 -0.46 14.22
N GLY A 138 -4.64 -0.14 12.97
CA GLY A 138 -3.96 1.07 12.55
C GLY A 138 -4.82 2.32 12.64
N GLY A 139 -6.09 2.25 13.07
CA GLY A 139 -7.01 3.38 13.21
C GLY A 139 -7.65 3.81 11.89
N PHE A 140 -7.67 2.96 10.87
CA PHE A 140 -8.47 3.17 9.68
C PHE A 140 -9.88 2.66 9.92
N LYS A 141 -10.87 3.39 9.42
CA LYS A 141 -12.30 3.06 9.47
C LYS A 141 -12.80 2.82 8.05
N ALA A 142 -13.77 1.92 7.87
CA ALA A 142 -14.42 1.75 6.57
C ALA A 142 -15.21 3.02 6.22
N VAL A 143 -15.15 3.41 4.95
CA VAL A 143 -15.98 4.50 4.42
C VAL A 143 -17.33 3.91 4.03
N ASP A 144 -18.41 4.38 4.64
CA ASP A 144 -19.76 3.88 4.35
C ASP A 144 -20.16 4.15 2.90
N GLY A 145 -20.76 3.14 2.26
CA GLY A 145 -21.33 3.24 0.91
C GLY A 145 -20.34 3.07 -0.25
N VAL A 146 -19.04 2.95 0.01
CA VAL A 146 -18.05 2.71 -1.04
C VAL A 146 -17.63 1.25 -1.07
N LYS A 147 -18.48 0.40 -1.65
CA LYS A 147 -18.08 -0.92 -2.13
C LYS A 147 -17.73 -0.79 -3.60
N VAL A 148 -16.46 -0.81 -3.91
CA VAL A 148 -16.04 -0.96 -5.30
C VAL A 148 -16.04 -2.45 -5.61
N ILE A 149 -17.08 -2.91 -6.30
CA ILE A 149 -17.04 -4.23 -6.92
C ILE A 149 -15.97 -4.14 -8.02
N PHE A 150 -14.92 -4.93 -7.88
CA PHE A 150 -13.90 -5.02 -8.89
C PHE A 150 -14.35 -5.99 -9.99
N PRO A 151 -14.88 -5.43 -11.08
CA PRO A 151 -14.57 -5.97 -12.38
C PRO A 151 -14.15 -4.84 -13.30
N LEU A 152 -13.04 -4.17 -13.05
CA LEU A 152 -12.50 -3.29 -14.10
C LEU A 152 -11.81 -4.12 -15.19
N TYR A 153 -11.60 -5.39 -14.93
CA TYR A 153 -11.07 -6.33 -15.94
C TYR A 153 -11.55 -7.71 -15.52
N ASN A 154 -12.58 -8.31 -15.96
CA ASN A 154 -12.96 -9.73 -15.89
C ASN A 154 -11.86 -10.70 -15.37
N VAL A 155 -11.13 -10.31 -14.34
CA VAL A 155 -10.10 -11.12 -13.71
C VAL A 155 -10.78 -11.83 -12.57
N GLU A 156 -11.25 -13.04 -12.84
CA GLU A 156 -11.50 -14.02 -11.81
C GLU A 156 -10.16 -14.26 -11.11
N PHE A 157 -9.97 -13.65 -9.95
CA PHE A 157 -8.83 -14.01 -9.10
C PHE A 157 -9.12 -15.39 -8.53
N LEU A 158 -8.44 -16.40 -9.03
CA LEU A 158 -8.56 -17.78 -8.53
C LEU A 158 -10.01 -18.33 -8.55
N GLY A 159 -10.84 -17.93 -9.51
CA GLY A 159 -12.23 -18.37 -9.60
C GLY A 159 -13.18 -17.73 -8.59
N GLU A 160 -12.74 -16.72 -7.85
CA GLU A 160 -13.52 -16.02 -6.83
C GLU A 160 -13.81 -14.58 -7.25
N GLN A 161 -14.99 -14.06 -6.94
CA GLN A 161 -15.28 -12.63 -7.00
C GLN A 161 -14.79 -11.96 -5.72
N TRP A 162 -13.93 -10.96 -5.86
CA TRP A 162 -13.38 -10.21 -4.73
C TRP A 162 -13.94 -8.79 -4.69
N GLU A 163 -14.32 -8.36 -3.51
CA GLU A 163 -14.80 -7.00 -3.25
C GLU A 163 -13.72 -6.16 -2.57
N ILE A 164 -13.62 -4.89 -2.94
CA ILE A 164 -12.78 -3.92 -2.23
C ILE A 164 -13.67 -3.02 -1.39
N ILE A 165 -13.26 -2.79 -0.15
CA ILE A 165 -13.76 -1.68 0.67
C ILE A 165 -12.71 -0.56 0.69
N GLU A 166 -13.19 0.67 0.67
CA GLU A 166 -12.37 1.83 0.97
C GLU A 166 -12.32 2.02 2.49
N MET A 167 -11.13 2.30 3.00
CA MET A 167 -10.92 2.68 4.38
C MET A 167 -10.19 4.01 4.46
N GLU A 168 -10.44 4.77 5.51
CA GLU A 168 -9.79 6.06 5.72
C GLU A 168 -9.30 6.25 7.15
N TRP A 169 -8.31 7.08 7.28
CA TRP A 169 -7.86 7.67 8.52
C TRP A 169 -7.93 9.20 8.41
N LEU A 170 -8.46 9.84 9.44
CA LEU A 170 -8.55 11.29 9.57
C LEU A 170 -7.65 11.78 10.70
N ALA A 171 -6.87 12.82 10.41
CA ALA A 171 -6.01 13.44 11.42
C ALA A 171 -6.87 14.13 12.49
N GLY A 172 -6.57 13.86 13.76
CA GLY A 172 -7.31 14.44 14.90
C GLY A 172 -8.49 13.59 15.40
N GLU A 173 -8.92 12.57 14.69
CA GLU A 173 -9.85 11.58 15.23
C GLU A 173 -9.09 10.55 16.11
N ARG A 174 -9.57 10.35 17.34
CA ARG A 174 -9.09 9.32 18.28
C ARG A 174 -9.96 8.08 18.24
#